data_4eef6245929c8fdf01dc58175a2119a8
#
_entry.id   4eef6245929c8fdf01dc58175a2119a8
#
_cell.length_a   1.000
_cell.length_b   1.000
_cell.length_c   1.000
_cell.angle_alpha   90.00
_cell.angle_beta   90.00
_cell.angle_gamma   90.00
#
_symmetry.space_group_name_H-M   'P 1'
#
loop_
_entity.id
_entity.type
_entity.pdbx_description
1 polymer ?
#
loop_
_entity_poly.entity_id
_entity_poly.type
_entity_poly.pdbx_seq_one_letter_code
_entity_poly.pdbx_strand_id
1 'polypeptide(L)'
;RENLKLGEGGDEGRDNDIARETFERTGASVMGKRMFDAGEQAWPEEAPFHTPVFVVTHTRRDPSERPGGTTFHFVNDGIESALDQAREAAGDRDVRIAGGAETIQEYLDTGLIDEFSITLAPVLFGTGIRLFDRVDPDRLALNQARTAASTRVTHLTYTAVKR
;
A
#
# COMPACT_ATOMS: atom_id res chain seq x y z
N ARG A 1 -21.80 -12.39 9.07
CA ARG A 1 -20.66 -11.59 8.53
C ARG A 1 -21.01 -10.14 8.82
N GLU A 2 -20.51 -9.59 9.93
CA GLU A 2 -20.61 -8.16 10.20
C GLU A 2 -19.75 -7.45 9.15
N ASN A 3 -20.36 -6.51 8.44
CA ASN A 3 -19.65 -5.62 7.53
C ASN A 3 -18.65 -4.80 8.35
N LEU A 4 -17.36 -5.04 8.16
CA LEU A 4 -16.31 -4.15 8.63
C LEU A 4 -16.53 -2.79 7.96
N LYS A 5 -17.10 -1.85 8.68
CA LYS A 5 -17.14 -0.45 8.29
C LYS A 5 -15.73 0.11 8.50
N LEU A 6 -15.01 0.34 7.41
CA LEU A 6 -13.76 1.08 7.46
C LEU A 6 -14.07 2.50 7.96
N GLY A 7 -13.58 2.83 9.16
CA GLY A 7 -13.62 4.19 9.69
C GLY A 7 -14.54 4.46 10.89
N GLU A 8 -15.40 3.51 11.30
CA GLU A 8 -16.21 3.66 12.51
C GLU A 8 -16.05 2.46 13.45
N GLY A 9 -15.66 2.70 14.70
CA GLY A 9 -15.72 1.72 15.78
C GLY A 9 -14.54 0.75 15.88
N GLY A 10 -13.34 1.14 15.46
CA GLY A 10 -12.11 0.40 15.77
C GLY A 10 -11.78 0.49 17.25
N ASP A 11 -11.38 -0.63 17.87
CA ASP A 11 -10.84 -0.60 19.23
C ASP A 11 -9.65 0.35 19.31
N GLU A 12 -9.59 1.19 20.32
CA GLU A 12 -8.40 1.98 20.62
C GLU A 12 -7.25 1.02 20.94
N GLY A 13 -6.08 1.23 20.31
CA GLY A 13 -4.93 0.38 20.54
C GLY A 13 -3.79 0.57 19.55
N ARG A 14 -2.71 -0.14 19.82
CA ARG A 14 -1.44 -0.05 19.09
C ARG A 14 -1.58 -0.27 17.57
N ASP A 15 -2.50 -1.15 17.15
CA ASP A 15 -2.73 -1.42 15.73
C ASP A 15 -3.29 -0.19 15.02
N ASN A 16 -4.23 0.51 15.66
CA ASN A 16 -4.79 1.76 15.14
C ASN A 16 -3.76 2.89 15.14
N ASP A 17 -2.88 2.96 16.13
CA ASP A 17 -1.81 3.96 16.17
C ASP A 17 -0.82 3.77 15.02
N ILE A 18 -0.43 2.52 14.73
CA ILE A 18 0.44 2.18 13.59
C ILE A 18 -0.24 2.51 12.26
N ALA A 19 -1.52 2.21 12.12
CA ALA A 19 -2.28 2.55 10.92
C ALA A 19 -2.36 4.08 10.74
N ARG A 20 -2.67 4.83 11.80
CA ARG A 20 -2.73 6.30 11.80
C ARG A 20 -1.38 6.89 11.41
N GLU A 21 -0.28 6.45 12.05
CA GLU A 21 1.08 6.87 11.72
C GLU A 21 1.39 6.69 10.23
N THR A 22 0.99 5.55 9.66
CA THR A 22 1.17 5.26 8.23
C THR A 22 0.40 6.24 7.35
N PHE A 23 -0.86 6.53 7.68
CA PHE A 23 -1.67 7.47 6.91
C PHE A 23 -1.16 8.91 7.03
N GLU A 24 -0.77 9.35 8.21
CA GLU A 24 -0.22 10.70 8.43
C GLU A 24 1.09 10.95 7.67
N ARG A 25 1.94 9.94 7.56
CA ARG A 25 3.18 10.00 6.78
C ARG A 25 2.92 10.02 5.27
N THR A 26 1.82 9.45 4.80
CA THR A 26 1.54 9.25 3.37
C THR A 26 1.08 10.53 2.70
N GLY A 27 1.81 10.98 1.68
CA GLY A 27 1.45 12.12 0.83
C GLY A 27 0.79 11.73 -0.49
N ALA A 28 1.08 10.53 -1.01
CA ALA A 28 0.44 9.93 -2.17
C ALA A 28 0.53 8.41 -2.10
N SER A 29 -0.32 7.73 -2.84
CA SER A 29 -0.30 6.26 -2.91
C SER A 29 -0.17 5.78 -4.35
N VAL A 30 0.44 4.60 -4.53
CA VAL A 30 0.44 3.86 -5.78
C VAL A 30 -0.24 2.51 -5.58
N MET A 31 -1.06 2.08 -6.51
CA MET A 31 -1.69 0.76 -6.50
C MET A 31 -1.83 0.16 -7.88
N GLY A 32 -1.94 -1.15 -7.94
CA GLY A 32 -2.23 -1.86 -9.20
C GLY A 32 -3.73 -1.84 -9.51
N LYS A 33 -4.06 -1.98 -10.81
CA LYS A 33 -5.43 -1.96 -11.31
C LYS A 33 -6.36 -2.96 -10.61
N ARG A 34 -5.91 -4.20 -10.37
CA ARG A 34 -6.75 -5.23 -9.72
C ARG A 34 -7.19 -4.83 -8.30
N MET A 35 -6.29 -4.18 -7.56
CA MET A 35 -6.63 -3.64 -6.24
C MET A 35 -7.60 -2.47 -6.35
N PHE A 36 -7.39 -1.58 -7.33
CA PHE A 36 -8.30 -0.48 -7.60
C PHE A 36 -9.70 -1.00 -7.95
N ASP A 37 -9.83 -1.95 -8.89
CA ASP A 37 -11.12 -2.49 -9.34
C ASP A 37 -11.91 -3.14 -8.19
N ALA A 38 -11.21 -3.87 -7.31
CA ALA A 38 -11.82 -4.45 -6.12
C ALA A 38 -12.27 -3.39 -5.11
N GLY A 39 -11.44 -2.36 -4.93
CA GLY A 39 -11.70 -1.26 -4.02
C GLY A 39 -12.80 -0.31 -4.53
N GLU A 40 -12.83 -0.01 -5.81
CA GLU A 40 -13.82 0.89 -6.41
C GLU A 40 -15.26 0.43 -6.14
N GLN A 41 -15.47 -0.88 -6.04
CA GLN A 41 -16.76 -1.49 -5.72
C GLN A 41 -17.07 -1.53 -4.21
N ALA A 42 -16.05 -1.50 -3.37
CA ALA A 42 -16.14 -1.73 -1.93
C ALA A 42 -15.97 -0.45 -1.09
N TRP A 43 -15.24 0.55 -1.60
CA TRP A 43 -15.02 1.79 -0.86
C TRP A 43 -16.31 2.63 -0.76
N PRO A 44 -16.48 3.33 0.36
CA PRO A 44 -17.53 4.34 0.48
C PRO A 44 -17.31 5.47 -0.54
N GLU A 45 -18.28 6.35 -0.69
CA GLU A 45 -18.18 7.52 -1.57
C GLU A 45 -16.94 8.36 -1.23
N GLU A 46 -16.67 8.59 0.04
CA GLU A 46 -15.42 9.12 0.55
C GLU A 46 -14.39 7.99 0.68
N ALA A 47 -13.49 7.89 -0.30
CA ALA A 47 -12.45 6.88 -0.30
C ALA A 47 -11.40 7.11 0.81
N PRO A 48 -10.83 6.05 1.41
CA PRO A 48 -10.06 6.14 2.67
C PRO A 48 -8.62 6.69 2.51
N PHE A 49 -8.28 7.30 1.40
CA PHE A 49 -6.90 7.76 1.15
C PHE A 49 -6.65 9.20 1.52
N HIS A 50 -7.59 10.12 1.22
CA HIS A 50 -7.50 11.56 1.43
C HIS A 50 -6.25 12.22 0.81
N THR A 51 -5.63 11.56 -0.16
CA THR A 51 -4.44 11.98 -0.89
C THR A 51 -4.52 11.49 -2.34
N PRO A 52 -3.69 12.02 -3.28
CA PRO A 52 -3.61 11.47 -4.63
C PRO A 52 -3.23 9.99 -4.65
N VAL A 53 -3.87 9.23 -5.52
CA VAL A 53 -3.65 7.80 -5.72
C VAL A 53 -3.34 7.54 -7.19
N PHE A 54 -2.21 6.92 -7.48
CA PHE A 54 -1.76 6.59 -8.84
C PHE A 54 -1.99 5.11 -9.10
N VAL A 55 -2.86 4.82 -10.06
CA VAL A 55 -3.25 3.45 -10.44
C VAL A 55 -2.46 3.01 -11.65
N VAL A 56 -1.57 2.03 -11.48
CA VAL A 56 -0.82 1.43 -12.59
C VAL A 56 -1.74 0.51 -13.39
N THR A 57 -1.92 0.82 -14.67
CA THR A 57 -2.87 0.13 -15.54
C THR A 57 -2.53 0.28 -17.01
N HIS A 58 -2.90 -0.68 -17.84
CA HIS A 58 -2.83 -0.55 -19.30
C HIS A 58 -4.08 0.11 -19.90
N THR A 59 -5.14 0.24 -19.12
CA THR A 59 -6.41 0.84 -19.56
C THR A 59 -6.38 2.35 -19.30
N ARG A 60 -6.56 3.15 -20.35
CA ARG A 60 -6.68 4.60 -20.23
C ARG A 60 -8.01 4.95 -19.59
N ARG A 61 -7.96 5.84 -18.61
CA ARG A 61 -9.12 6.40 -17.93
C ARG A 61 -8.77 7.81 -17.46
N ASP A 62 -9.75 8.71 -17.53
CA ASP A 62 -9.58 10.06 -16.99
C ASP A 62 -9.49 10.01 -15.46
N PRO A 63 -8.80 10.97 -14.84
CA PRO A 63 -8.76 11.07 -13.37
C PRO A 63 -10.15 11.09 -12.75
N SER A 64 -10.29 10.49 -11.59
CA SER A 64 -11.56 10.40 -10.85
C SER A 64 -11.39 10.97 -9.45
N GLU A 65 -12.12 12.04 -9.15
CA GLU A 65 -12.13 12.65 -7.84
C GLU A 65 -13.20 12.02 -6.95
N ARG A 66 -12.89 11.88 -5.67
CA ARG A 66 -13.81 11.44 -4.62
C ARG A 66 -13.87 12.49 -3.51
N PRO A 67 -14.98 12.61 -2.80
CA PRO A 67 -15.05 13.43 -1.59
C PRO A 67 -13.91 13.12 -0.61
N GLY A 68 -13.53 14.07 0.22
CA GLY A 68 -12.47 13.88 1.23
C GLY A 68 -11.04 14.00 0.69
N GLY A 69 -10.84 14.46 -0.57
CA GLY A 69 -9.52 14.79 -1.10
C GLY A 69 -8.77 13.63 -1.77
N THR A 70 -9.45 12.53 -2.08
CA THR A 70 -8.87 11.43 -2.87
C THR A 70 -9.07 11.70 -4.36
N THR A 71 -7.99 11.69 -5.15
CA THR A 71 -8.03 11.72 -6.62
C THR A 71 -7.30 10.52 -7.16
N PHE A 72 -7.97 9.71 -7.97
CA PHE A 72 -7.35 8.59 -8.69
C PHE A 72 -6.83 9.04 -10.04
N HIS A 73 -5.53 8.86 -10.27
CA HIS A 73 -4.84 9.09 -11.54
C HIS A 73 -4.48 7.75 -12.17
N PHE A 74 -4.76 7.56 -13.46
CA PHE A 74 -4.49 6.30 -14.14
C PHE A 74 -3.23 6.41 -14.98
N VAL A 75 -2.18 5.65 -14.62
CA VAL A 75 -0.84 5.73 -15.22
C VAL A 75 -0.62 4.52 -16.12
N ASN A 76 -0.30 4.79 -17.40
CA ASN A 76 -0.23 3.76 -18.43
C ASN A 76 1.20 3.43 -18.90
N ASP A 77 2.20 4.12 -18.39
CA ASP A 77 3.60 4.04 -18.79
C ASP A 77 4.53 3.42 -17.73
N GLY A 78 3.95 2.62 -16.85
CA GLY A 78 4.68 1.73 -15.95
C GLY A 78 4.85 2.23 -14.52
N ILE A 79 5.49 1.38 -13.71
CA ILE A 79 5.64 1.58 -12.26
C ILE A 79 6.56 2.75 -11.92
N GLU A 80 7.59 3.00 -12.72
CA GLU A 80 8.54 4.11 -12.50
C GLU A 80 7.84 5.45 -12.69
N SER A 81 7.09 5.61 -13.80
CA SER A 81 6.31 6.81 -14.04
C SER A 81 5.26 7.06 -12.96
N ALA A 82 4.58 6.02 -12.50
CA ALA A 82 3.61 6.14 -11.40
C ALA A 82 4.28 6.59 -10.09
N LEU A 83 5.48 6.08 -9.80
CA LEU A 83 6.24 6.48 -8.63
C LEU A 83 6.72 7.93 -8.71
N ASP A 84 7.20 8.37 -9.85
CA ASP A 84 7.68 9.74 -10.05
C ASP A 84 6.54 10.76 -9.90
N GLN A 85 5.38 10.50 -10.51
CA GLN A 85 4.18 11.32 -10.34
C GLN A 85 3.71 11.33 -8.86
N ALA A 86 3.75 10.18 -8.20
CA ALA A 86 3.38 10.07 -6.79
C ALA A 86 4.35 10.84 -5.88
N ARG A 87 5.66 10.81 -6.15
CA ARG A 87 6.67 11.57 -5.41
C ARG A 87 6.47 13.08 -5.57
N GLU A 88 6.18 13.53 -6.78
CA GLU A 88 5.86 14.94 -7.02
C GLU A 88 4.63 15.39 -6.24
N ALA A 89 3.57 14.58 -6.24
CA ALA A 89 2.34 14.86 -5.50
C ALA A 89 2.51 14.76 -3.97
N ALA A 90 3.35 13.87 -3.49
CA ALA A 90 3.60 13.66 -2.05
C ALA A 90 4.41 14.80 -1.41
N GLY A 91 5.26 15.49 -2.18
CA GLY A 91 6.19 16.49 -1.66
C GLY A 91 7.17 15.87 -0.65
N ASP A 92 7.19 16.38 0.56
CA ASP A 92 8.09 15.91 1.63
C ASP A 92 7.57 14.66 2.37
N ARG A 93 6.37 14.19 2.03
CA ARG A 93 5.79 13.00 2.66
C ARG A 93 6.10 11.72 1.88
N ASP A 94 5.83 10.60 2.52
CA ASP A 94 6.09 9.29 1.93
C ASP A 94 5.12 8.98 0.77
N VAL A 95 5.62 8.22 -0.20
CA VAL A 95 4.79 7.52 -1.18
C VAL A 95 4.53 6.10 -0.69
N ARG A 96 3.26 5.73 -0.55
CA ARG A 96 2.85 4.40 -0.13
C ARG A 96 2.53 3.52 -1.34
N ILE A 97 3.23 2.40 -1.49
CA ILE A 97 2.82 1.34 -2.41
C ILE A 97 1.75 0.48 -1.71
N ALA A 98 0.49 0.75 -2.01
CA ALA A 98 -0.65 0.17 -1.30
C ALA A 98 -0.93 -1.30 -1.68
N GLY A 99 -0.47 -1.75 -2.85
CA GLY A 99 -0.67 -3.11 -3.34
C GLY A 99 -1.28 -3.13 -4.78
N GLY A 100 -1.76 -4.22 -5.34
CA GLY A 100 -1.75 -5.62 -4.83
C GLY A 100 -0.38 -6.28 -4.82
N ALA A 101 -0.36 -7.56 -4.54
CA ALA A 101 0.88 -8.30 -4.36
C ALA A 101 1.82 -8.24 -5.58
N GLU A 102 1.30 -8.33 -6.80
CA GLU A 102 2.11 -8.23 -8.03
C GLU A 102 2.79 -6.86 -8.14
N THR A 103 2.08 -5.77 -7.86
CA THR A 103 2.65 -4.41 -7.87
C THR A 103 3.75 -4.26 -6.81
N ILE A 104 3.53 -4.80 -5.60
CA ILE A 104 4.56 -4.80 -4.55
C ILE A 104 5.79 -5.59 -4.98
N GLN A 105 5.61 -6.77 -5.59
CA GLN A 105 6.70 -7.60 -6.09
C GLN A 105 7.53 -6.87 -7.16
N GLU A 106 6.89 -6.18 -8.10
CA GLU A 106 7.57 -5.39 -9.12
C GLU A 106 8.42 -4.27 -8.51
N TYR A 107 7.88 -3.52 -7.55
CA TYR A 107 8.63 -2.48 -6.86
C TYR A 107 9.77 -3.03 -5.99
N LEU A 108 9.57 -4.18 -5.35
CA LEU A 108 10.64 -4.85 -4.59
C LEU A 108 11.75 -5.35 -5.52
N ASP A 109 11.41 -6.00 -6.64
CA ASP A 109 12.38 -6.56 -7.59
C ASP A 109 13.21 -5.45 -8.28
N THR A 110 12.62 -4.29 -8.54
CA THR A 110 13.34 -3.12 -9.08
C THR A 110 14.15 -2.35 -8.03
N GLY A 111 14.00 -2.69 -6.75
CA GLY A 111 14.68 -2.00 -5.64
C GLY A 111 14.19 -0.57 -5.42
N LEU A 112 12.92 -0.30 -5.72
CA LEU A 112 12.28 1.01 -5.55
C LEU A 112 11.53 1.14 -4.22
N ILE A 113 11.64 0.14 -3.34
CA ILE A 113 11.10 0.16 -1.98
C ILE A 113 12.24 0.45 -0.99
N ASP A 114 12.05 1.45 -0.15
CA ASP A 114 12.99 1.81 0.92
C ASP A 114 12.64 1.11 2.24
N GLU A 115 11.35 1.03 2.53
CA GLU A 115 10.80 0.40 3.74
C GLU A 115 9.52 -0.36 3.40
N PHE A 116 9.28 -1.50 4.02
CA PHE A 116 8.00 -2.17 3.95
C PHE A 116 7.60 -2.78 5.29
N SER A 117 6.29 -2.85 5.50
CA SER A 117 5.70 -3.44 6.69
C SER A 117 4.80 -4.62 6.34
N ILE A 118 4.92 -5.68 7.12
CA ILE A 118 4.05 -6.84 7.04
C ILE A 118 3.23 -6.91 8.34
N THR A 119 1.93 -7.05 8.20
CA THR A 119 1.05 -7.36 9.33
C THR A 119 0.67 -8.83 9.27
N LEU A 120 1.23 -9.59 10.19
CA LEU A 120 1.00 -11.04 10.31
C LEU A 120 -0.18 -11.30 11.24
N ALA A 121 -1.29 -11.79 10.67
CA ALA A 121 -2.47 -12.20 11.42
C ALA A 121 -2.38 -13.70 11.78
N PRO A 122 -2.84 -14.11 12.97
CA PRO A 122 -2.82 -15.52 13.42
C PRO A 122 -3.98 -16.31 12.79
N VAL A 123 -4.01 -16.38 11.45
CA VAL A 123 -5.06 -17.04 10.66
C VAL A 123 -4.42 -17.99 9.65
N LEU A 124 -4.97 -19.18 9.53
CA LEU A 124 -4.50 -20.18 8.57
C LEU A 124 -5.46 -20.24 7.39
N PHE A 125 -5.00 -19.75 6.21
CA PHE A 125 -5.79 -19.81 4.98
C PHE A 125 -5.52 -21.08 4.14
N GLY A 126 -4.38 -21.73 4.33
CA GLY A 126 -3.96 -22.90 3.55
C GLY A 126 -3.51 -22.59 2.11
N THR A 127 -3.92 -21.47 1.53
CA THR A 127 -3.53 -21.00 0.19
C THR A 127 -3.30 -19.49 0.20
N GLY A 128 -2.61 -18.97 -0.81
CA GLY A 128 -2.39 -17.52 -0.92
C GLY A 128 -1.33 -17.18 -1.96
N ILE A 129 -1.11 -15.87 -2.14
CA ILE A 129 -0.03 -15.35 -2.98
C ILE A 129 1.23 -15.25 -2.11
N ARG A 130 2.32 -15.84 -2.56
CA ARG A 130 3.63 -15.71 -1.91
C ARG A 130 4.22 -14.34 -2.24
N LEU A 131 4.40 -13.51 -1.22
CA LEU A 131 4.75 -12.10 -1.41
C LEU A 131 6.10 -11.88 -2.15
N PHE A 132 7.06 -12.79 -1.98
CA PHE A 132 8.41 -12.65 -2.53
C PHE A 132 8.73 -13.57 -3.71
N ASP A 133 7.71 -14.19 -4.35
CA ASP A 133 7.92 -15.18 -5.42
C ASP A 133 8.67 -14.66 -6.65
N ARG A 134 8.59 -13.36 -6.93
CA ARG A 134 9.20 -12.73 -8.11
C ARG A 134 10.34 -11.78 -7.76
N VAL A 135 10.76 -11.78 -6.51
CA VAL A 135 11.84 -10.91 -6.04
C VAL A 135 13.16 -11.66 -6.11
N ASP A 136 14.14 -11.08 -6.80
CA ASP A 136 15.51 -11.62 -6.84
C ASP A 136 16.18 -11.41 -5.47
N PRO A 137 16.51 -12.48 -4.71
CA PRO A 137 17.07 -12.37 -3.38
C PRO A 137 18.47 -11.74 -3.37
N ASP A 138 19.15 -11.69 -4.51
CA ASP A 138 20.49 -11.10 -4.59
C ASP A 138 20.47 -9.60 -4.79
N ARG A 139 19.31 -9.01 -5.09
CA ARG A 139 19.17 -7.57 -5.31
C ARG A 139 18.92 -6.76 -4.05
N LEU A 140 18.29 -7.36 -3.04
CA LEU A 140 17.90 -6.69 -1.81
C LEU A 140 18.44 -7.40 -0.57
N ALA A 141 18.96 -6.63 0.37
CA ALA A 141 19.13 -7.04 1.76
C ALA A 141 18.07 -6.38 2.63
N LEU A 142 17.58 -7.09 3.63
CA LEU A 142 16.57 -6.60 4.54
C LEU A 142 17.15 -6.45 5.94
N ASN A 143 16.95 -5.28 6.55
CA ASN A 143 17.23 -5.04 7.94
C ASN A 143 15.92 -4.89 8.71
N GLN A 144 15.78 -5.60 9.81
CA GLN A 144 14.61 -5.44 10.67
C GLN A 144 14.71 -4.09 11.41
N ALA A 145 13.74 -3.21 11.14
CA ALA A 145 13.69 -1.88 11.71
C ALA A 145 12.78 -1.80 12.94
N ARG A 146 11.63 -2.50 12.91
CA ARG A 146 10.64 -2.46 14.00
C ARG A 146 9.86 -3.76 14.08
N THR A 147 9.54 -4.16 15.30
CA THR A 147 8.56 -5.22 15.58
C THR A 147 7.58 -4.72 16.62
N ALA A 148 6.29 -4.89 16.36
CA ALA A 148 5.25 -4.51 17.30
C ALA A 148 4.17 -5.60 17.32
N ALA A 149 3.95 -6.19 18.48
CA ALA A 149 2.90 -7.19 18.68
C ALA A 149 1.71 -6.57 19.40
N SER A 150 0.52 -6.96 18.98
CA SER A 150 -0.74 -6.76 19.68
C SER A 150 -1.35 -8.10 20.05
N THR A 151 -2.54 -8.09 20.61
CA THR A 151 -3.31 -9.33 20.87
C THR A 151 -3.88 -9.95 19.59
N ARG A 152 -3.89 -9.22 18.47
CA ARG A 152 -4.53 -9.63 17.22
C ARG A 152 -3.53 -9.94 16.11
N VAL A 153 -2.45 -9.14 16.00
CA VAL A 153 -1.50 -9.22 14.89
C VAL A 153 -0.08 -8.89 15.37
N THR A 154 0.89 -9.21 14.50
CA THR A 154 2.28 -8.77 14.67
C THR A 154 2.66 -7.90 13.47
N HIS A 155 3.11 -6.68 13.73
CA HIS A 155 3.65 -5.77 12.72
C HIS A 155 5.16 -5.91 12.65
N LEU A 156 5.67 -6.17 11.45
CA LEU A 156 7.09 -6.31 11.15
C LEU A 156 7.46 -5.24 10.11
N THR A 157 8.41 -4.37 10.44
CA THR A 157 8.91 -3.35 9.52
C THR A 157 10.35 -3.64 9.17
N TYR A 158 10.66 -3.61 7.88
CA TYR A 158 11.98 -3.83 7.32
C TYR A 158 12.39 -2.65 6.45
N THR A 159 13.64 -2.24 6.57
CA THR A 159 14.29 -1.38 5.57
C THR A 159 14.93 -2.24 4.49
N ALA A 160 14.77 -1.83 3.23
CA ALA A 160 15.37 -2.48 2.08
C ALA A 160 16.67 -1.76 1.69
N VAL A 161 17.74 -2.53 1.52
CA VAL A 161 19.04 -2.01 1.07
C VAL A 161 19.39 -2.70 -0.24
N LYS A 162 19.66 -1.93 -1.29
CA LYS A 162 20.16 -2.45 -2.56
C LYS A 162 21.54 -3.08 -2.36
N ARG A 163 21.74 -4.26 -2.92
CA ARG A 163 23.02 -4.95 -2.99
C ARG A 163 23.78 -4.60 -4.24
#